data_a64e3a41a425764fae4d921c45c5da84
#
_entry.id   a64e3a41a425764fae4d921c45c5da84
#
_cell.length_a   1.000
_cell.length_b   1.000
_cell.length_c   1.000
_cell.angle_alpha   90.00
_cell.angle_beta   90.00
_cell.angle_gamma   90.00
#
_symmetry.space_group_name_H-M   'P 1'
#
loop_
_entity.id
_entity.type
_entity.pdbx_description
1 polymer ?
#
loop_
_entity_poly.entity_id
_entity_poly.type
_entity_poly.pdbx_seq_one_letter_code
_entity_poly.pdbx_strand_id
1 'polypeptide(L)'
;TFVLLAPEHDLVERMAAESVDPAAFREAANRFRRQDRSARLTGEVEKEGFSTGRFAINAFTGEHVPIWVANFVLGEYGTGAVMAVPAHDQRDFEFATKYRLPIRVVIQPEGTGAAVLDPETMTAAYEDPGRVVASGEYNGLWSSDAIDIMAGKAERRAIGQRTVQFRLKDWGISRQ
;
A
#
# COMPACT_ATOMS: atom_id res chain seq x y z
N THR A 1 -3.17 4.14 -5.49
CA THR A 1 -3.63 3.71 -6.82
C THR A 1 -4.23 2.30 -6.82
N PHE A 2 -3.93 1.48 -5.85
CA PHE A 2 -4.52 0.15 -5.63
C PHE A 2 -4.51 -0.19 -4.13
N VAL A 3 -5.24 -1.23 -3.75
CA VAL A 3 -5.25 -1.78 -2.38
C VAL A 3 -4.56 -3.13 -2.41
N LEU A 4 -3.69 -3.34 -1.43
CA LEU A 4 -3.03 -4.61 -1.18
C LEU A 4 -3.61 -5.26 0.08
N LEU A 5 -3.96 -6.53 -0.01
CA LEU A 5 -4.37 -7.35 1.12
C LEU A 5 -3.29 -8.37 1.47
N ALA A 6 -3.09 -8.57 2.75
CA ALA A 6 -2.34 -9.72 3.24
C ALA A 6 -3.03 -11.02 2.81
N PRO A 7 -2.29 -12.09 2.48
CA PRO A 7 -2.91 -13.36 2.13
C PRO A 7 -3.80 -13.94 3.23
N GLU A 8 -3.54 -13.56 4.48
CA GLU A 8 -4.26 -13.97 5.69
C GLU A 8 -5.53 -13.17 5.97
N HIS A 9 -5.77 -12.06 5.23
CA HIS A 9 -6.90 -11.17 5.48
C HIS A 9 -8.26 -11.86 5.22
N ASP A 10 -9.25 -11.64 6.08
CA ASP A 10 -10.58 -12.28 5.98
C ASP A 10 -11.30 -12.04 4.66
N LEU A 11 -11.10 -10.87 4.04
CA LEU A 11 -11.67 -10.56 2.73
C LEU A 11 -11.16 -11.50 1.63
N VAL A 12 -9.96 -12.08 1.77
CA VAL A 12 -9.37 -12.97 0.77
C VAL A 12 -10.24 -14.23 0.62
N GLU A 13 -10.69 -14.82 1.73
CA GLU A 13 -11.56 -15.99 1.68
C GLU A 13 -12.96 -15.66 1.14
N ARG A 14 -13.51 -14.50 1.52
CA ARG A 14 -14.80 -14.04 1.00
C ARG A 14 -14.74 -13.81 -0.50
N MET A 15 -13.69 -13.16 -1.01
CA MET A 15 -13.48 -12.92 -2.43
C MET A 15 -13.24 -14.24 -3.18
N ALA A 16 -12.53 -15.20 -2.57
CA ALA A 16 -12.35 -16.53 -3.15
C ALA A 16 -13.68 -17.25 -3.35
N ALA A 17 -14.57 -17.22 -2.36
CA ALA A 17 -15.88 -17.88 -2.45
C ALA A 17 -16.76 -17.32 -3.58
N GLU A 18 -16.58 -16.03 -3.92
CA GLU A 18 -17.33 -15.34 -4.96
C GLU A 18 -16.57 -15.25 -6.31
N SER A 19 -15.38 -15.84 -6.41
CA SER A 19 -14.58 -15.80 -7.64
C SER A 19 -15.09 -16.82 -8.68
N VAL A 20 -14.69 -16.62 -9.93
CA VAL A 20 -15.02 -17.56 -11.03
C VAL A 20 -14.39 -18.93 -10.79
N ASP A 21 -13.19 -18.96 -10.20
CA ASP A 21 -12.49 -20.19 -9.81
C ASP A 21 -12.03 -20.07 -8.35
N PRO A 22 -12.89 -20.51 -7.39
CA PRO A 22 -12.56 -20.46 -5.96
C PRO A 22 -11.35 -21.32 -5.58
N ALA A 23 -11.10 -22.40 -6.30
CA ALA A 23 -10.00 -23.31 -6.00
C ALA A 23 -8.66 -22.68 -6.39
N ALA A 24 -8.54 -22.15 -7.60
CA ALA A 24 -7.34 -21.46 -8.07
C ALA A 24 -7.05 -20.22 -7.23
N PHE A 25 -8.07 -19.45 -6.83
CA PHE A 25 -7.92 -18.29 -5.98
C PHE A 25 -7.32 -18.66 -4.60
N ARG A 26 -7.89 -19.68 -3.95
CA ARG A 26 -7.38 -20.16 -2.65
C ARG A 26 -5.97 -20.73 -2.76
N GLU A 27 -5.66 -21.45 -3.83
CA GLU A 27 -4.31 -22.00 -4.04
C GLU A 27 -3.27 -20.88 -4.18
N ALA A 28 -3.59 -19.82 -4.93
CA ALA A 28 -2.72 -18.65 -5.05
C ALA A 28 -2.48 -17.97 -3.68
N ALA A 29 -3.53 -17.76 -2.88
CA ALA A 29 -3.40 -17.19 -1.54
C ALA A 29 -2.60 -18.10 -0.60
N ASN A 30 -2.87 -19.42 -0.65
CA ASN A 30 -2.17 -20.42 0.18
C ASN A 30 -0.70 -20.54 -0.18
N ARG A 31 -0.32 -20.36 -1.44
CA ARG A 31 1.09 -20.30 -1.84
C ARG A 31 1.84 -19.19 -1.08
N PHE A 32 1.25 -18.02 -0.92
CA PHE A 32 1.84 -16.92 -0.17
C PHE A 32 1.84 -17.16 1.34
N ARG A 33 0.78 -17.75 1.89
CA ARG A 33 0.71 -18.11 3.32
C ARG A 33 1.79 -19.11 3.74
N ARG A 34 2.23 -20.00 2.83
CA ARG A 34 3.28 -21.00 3.07
C ARG A 34 4.70 -20.43 2.99
N GLN A 35 4.89 -19.21 2.48
CA GLN A 35 6.21 -18.58 2.43
C GLN A 35 6.71 -18.25 3.83
N ASP A 36 8.04 -18.32 4.01
CA ASP A 36 8.66 -18.00 5.29
C ASP A 36 8.32 -16.56 5.72
N ARG A 37 7.81 -16.45 6.94
CA ARG A 37 7.34 -15.17 7.49
C ARG A 37 8.48 -14.19 7.68
N SER A 38 9.64 -14.66 8.14
CA SER A 38 10.80 -13.79 8.36
C SER A 38 11.30 -13.22 7.04
N ALA A 39 11.37 -14.05 6.01
CA ALA A 39 11.77 -13.64 4.67
C ALA A 39 10.78 -12.63 4.05
N ARG A 40 9.46 -12.78 4.33
CA ARG A 40 8.43 -11.79 3.94
C ARG A 40 8.62 -10.45 4.67
N LEU A 41 9.02 -10.49 5.96
CA LEU A 41 9.27 -9.31 6.79
C LEU A 41 10.53 -8.55 6.37
N THR A 42 11.61 -9.26 6.07
CA THR A 42 12.91 -8.67 5.70
C THR A 42 12.93 -8.18 4.25
N GLY A 43 11.95 -8.57 3.45
CA GLY A 43 11.90 -8.24 2.02
C GLY A 43 12.84 -9.08 1.15
N GLU A 44 13.35 -10.20 1.69
CA GLU A 44 14.20 -11.15 0.96
C GLU A 44 13.42 -11.97 -0.07
N VAL A 45 12.09 -12.05 0.10
CA VAL A 45 11.21 -12.72 -0.87
C VAL A 45 10.89 -11.76 -2.00
N GLU A 46 10.95 -12.26 -3.24
CA GLU A 46 10.48 -11.53 -4.40
C GLU A 46 9.02 -11.09 -4.19
N LYS A 47 8.73 -9.82 -4.46
CA LYS A 47 7.38 -9.26 -4.32
C LYS A 47 6.45 -9.86 -5.37
N GLU A 48 5.50 -10.64 -4.90
CA GLU A 48 4.50 -11.30 -5.73
C GLU A 48 3.09 -10.98 -5.26
N GLY A 49 2.16 -11.01 -6.21
CA GLY A 49 0.74 -10.84 -5.93
C GLY A 49 -0.13 -11.32 -7.08
N PHE A 50 -1.43 -11.31 -6.85
CA PHE A 50 -2.42 -11.56 -7.88
C PHE A 50 -3.62 -10.63 -7.72
N SER A 51 -4.25 -10.29 -8.84
CA SER A 51 -5.47 -9.50 -8.86
C SER A 51 -6.65 -10.32 -8.36
N THR A 52 -7.47 -9.72 -7.49
CA THR A 52 -8.71 -10.33 -7.03
C THR A 52 -9.85 -10.17 -8.02
N GLY A 53 -9.69 -9.35 -9.06
CA GLY A 53 -10.77 -8.93 -9.96
C GLY A 53 -11.81 -8.01 -9.31
N ARG A 54 -11.56 -7.57 -8.06
CA ARG A 54 -12.45 -6.69 -7.30
C ARG A 54 -11.84 -5.31 -7.14
N PHE A 55 -12.69 -4.35 -6.75
CA PHE A 55 -12.31 -2.96 -6.55
C PHE A 55 -12.74 -2.48 -5.17
N ALA A 56 -11.95 -1.60 -4.59
CA ALA A 56 -12.32 -0.79 -3.45
C ALA A 56 -12.70 0.62 -3.92
N ILE A 57 -13.49 1.33 -3.12
CA ILE A 57 -13.80 2.75 -3.36
C ILE A 57 -12.85 3.58 -2.50
N ASN A 58 -12.06 4.44 -3.13
CA ASN A 58 -11.26 5.41 -2.40
C ASN A 58 -12.19 6.40 -1.69
N ALA A 59 -12.18 6.39 -0.35
CA ALA A 59 -13.10 7.17 0.45
C ALA A 59 -12.92 8.70 0.32
N PHE A 60 -11.80 9.17 -0.22
CA PHE A 60 -11.52 10.59 -0.44
C PHE A 60 -11.91 11.06 -1.84
N THR A 61 -11.72 10.23 -2.86
CA THR A 61 -11.94 10.61 -4.27
C THR A 61 -13.19 9.99 -4.88
N GLY A 62 -13.70 8.89 -4.32
CA GLY A 62 -14.78 8.09 -4.90
C GLY A 62 -14.32 7.19 -6.06
N GLU A 63 -13.05 7.21 -6.43
CA GLU A 63 -12.50 6.38 -7.51
C GLU A 63 -12.47 4.90 -7.11
N HIS A 64 -12.73 4.05 -8.09
CA HIS A 64 -12.54 2.61 -7.94
C HIS A 64 -11.07 2.25 -8.12
N VAL A 65 -10.47 1.63 -7.11
CA VAL A 65 -9.08 1.18 -7.11
C VAL A 65 -9.04 -0.35 -7.03
N PRO A 66 -8.22 -1.04 -7.84
CA PRO A 66 -8.18 -2.50 -7.86
C PRO A 66 -7.62 -3.05 -6.55
N ILE A 67 -8.13 -4.22 -6.16
CA ILE A 67 -7.67 -4.96 -4.99
C ILE A 67 -6.78 -6.12 -5.43
N TRP A 68 -5.61 -6.21 -4.83
CA TRP A 68 -4.64 -7.27 -5.03
C TRP A 68 -4.33 -7.99 -3.72
N VAL A 69 -3.96 -9.25 -3.80
CA VAL A 69 -3.34 -9.99 -2.69
C VAL A 69 -1.83 -10.01 -2.94
N ALA A 70 -1.04 -9.63 -1.93
CA ALA A 70 0.41 -9.55 -2.08
C ALA A 70 1.14 -10.22 -0.90
N ASN A 71 2.23 -10.93 -1.21
CA ASN A 71 2.98 -11.71 -0.22
C ASN A 71 3.77 -10.86 0.78
N PHE A 72 4.08 -9.62 0.47
CA PHE A 72 4.84 -8.71 1.34
C PHE A 72 3.96 -7.87 2.29
N VAL A 73 2.63 -7.97 2.18
CA VAL A 73 1.70 -7.42 3.16
C VAL A 73 1.45 -8.44 4.25
N LEU A 74 1.53 -8.00 5.50
CA LEU A 74 1.39 -8.88 6.67
C LEU A 74 0.09 -8.57 7.41
N GLY A 75 -0.67 -9.63 7.72
CA GLY A 75 -1.97 -9.50 8.38
C GLY A 75 -1.92 -8.94 9.80
N GLU A 76 -0.76 -8.97 10.45
CA GLU A 76 -0.57 -8.51 11.82
C GLU A 76 -0.28 -7.01 11.93
N TYR A 77 0.05 -6.36 10.80
CA TYR A 77 0.28 -4.93 10.79
C TYR A 77 -0.99 -4.19 10.35
N GLY A 78 -1.49 -3.37 11.25
CA GLY A 78 -2.72 -2.62 11.02
C GLY A 78 -3.93 -3.53 10.83
N THR A 79 -4.62 -3.35 9.73
CA THR A 79 -5.77 -4.15 9.33
C THR A 79 -5.42 -5.31 8.40
N GLY A 80 -4.15 -5.46 8.00
CA GLY A 80 -3.75 -6.38 6.93
C GLY A 80 -4.17 -5.92 5.53
N ALA A 81 -4.66 -4.68 5.42
CA ALA A 81 -4.98 -4.01 4.16
C ALA A 81 -4.20 -2.69 4.07
N VAL A 82 -3.57 -2.44 2.93
CA VAL A 82 -2.74 -1.26 2.71
C VAL A 82 -3.19 -0.57 1.42
N MET A 83 -3.34 0.75 1.47
CA MET A 83 -3.48 1.55 0.25
C MET A 83 -2.09 1.80 -0.33
N ALA A 84 -1.83 1.28 -1.52
CA ALA A 84 -0.54 1.41 -2.17
C ALA A 84 -0.33 2.80 -2.78
N VAL A 85 0.90 3.29 -2.63
CA VAL A 85 1.34 4.60 -3.09
C VAL A 85 2.63 4.49 -3.92
N PRO A 86 2.59 3.85 -5.09
CA PRO A 86 3.77 3.41 -5.83
C PRO A 86 4.75 4.52 -6.21
N ALA A 87 4.31 5.77 -6.34
CA ALA A 87 5.25 6.88 -6.57
C ALA A 87 6.05 7.25 -5.32
N HIS A 88 5.64 6.81 -4.10
CA HIS A 88 6.15 7.30 -2.81
C HIS A 88 6.47 6.20 -1.79
N ASP A 89 6.40 4.94 -2.17
CA ASP A 89 6.91 3.77 -1.43
C ASP A 89 7.62 2.84 -2.40
N GLN A 90 8.87 2.50 -2.11
CA GLN A 90 9.71 1.73 -3.02
C GLN A 90 9.18 0.30 -3.24
N ARG A 91 8.56 -0.31 -2.24
CA ARG A 91 7.99 -1.66 -2.37
C ARG A 91 6.78 -1.66 -3.29
N ASP A 92 5.93 -0.65 -3.14
CA ASP A 92 4.77 -0.45 -3.99
C ASP A 92 5.17 -0.11 -5.43
N PHE A 93 6.26 0.68 -5.60
CA PHE A 93 6.83 1.03 -6.90
C PHE A 93 7.29 -0.21 -7.67
N GLU A 94 8.09 -1.08 -7.04
CA GLU A 94 8.56 -2.32 -7.62
C GLU A 94 7.41 -3.26 -8.00
N PHE A 95 6.41 -3.35 -7.12
CA PHE A 95 5.21 -4.13 -7.38
C PHE A 95 4.40 -3.56 -8.56
N ALA A 96 4.15 -2.26 -8.57
CA ALA A 96 3.41 -1.60 -9.64
C ALA A 96 4.11 -1.75 -10.99
N THR A 97 5.43 -1.60 -11.02
CA THR A 97 6.25 -1.78 -12.22
C THR A 97 6.16 -3.23 -12.74
N LYS A 98 6.31 -4.22 -11.85
CA LYS A 98 6.22 -5.64 -12.19
C LYS A 98 4.87 -6.02 -12.83
N TYR A 99 3.78 -5.51 -12.26
CA TYR A 99 2.42 -5.85 -12.69
C TYR A 99 1.80 -4.80 -13.62
N ARG A 100 2.57 -3.79 -14.03
CA ARG A 100 2.14 -2.69 -14.91
C ARG A 100 0.90 -1.96 -14.38
N LEU A 101 0.89 -1.73 -13.06
CA LEU A 101 -0.16 -0.97 -12.41
C LEU A 101 0.11 0.54 -12.55
N PRO A 102 -0.94 1.38 -12.51
CA PRO A 102 -0.76 2.82 -12.61
C PRO A 102 0.09 3.39 -11.46
N ILE A 103 1.07 4.22 -11.80
CA ILE A 103 1.84 5.01 -10.85
C ILE A 103 1.36 6.45 -10.96
N ARG A 104 0.96 7.06 -9.84
CA ARG A 104 0.50 8.44 -9.79
C ARG A 104 1.35 9.23 -8.82
N VAL A 105 2.06 10.22 -9.31
CA VAL A 105 2.82 11.15 -8.48
C VAL A 105 1.84 12.10 -7.79
N VAL A 106 1.86 12.11 -6.46
CA VAL A 106 1.02 12.97 -5.62
C VAL A 106 1.84 13.86 -4.68
N ILE A 107 3.15 13.67 -4.62
CA ILE A 107 4.10 14.53 -3.92
C ILE A 107 5.22 14.89 -4.90
N GLN A 108 5.50 16.18 -5.05
CA GLN A 108 6.63 16.67 -5.82
C GLN A 108 7.70 17.23 -4.88
N PRO A 109 8.99 17.01 -5.18
CA PRO A 109 10.06 17.65 -4.45
C PRO A 109 9.97 19.17 -4.58
N GLU A 110 10.37 19.89 -3.54
CA GLU A 110 10.43 21.35 -3.54
C GLU A 110 11.87 21.80 -3.33
N GLY A 111 12.26 22.85 -4.04
CA GLY A 111 13.57 23.48 -3.91
C GLY A 111 14.14 23.92 -5.25
N THR A 112 15.17 24.77 -5.18
CA THR A 112 15.85 25.28 -6.38
C THR A 112 16.56 24.14 -7.10
N GLY A 113 16.14 23.84 -8.33
CA GLY A 113 16.72 22.77 -9.15
C GLY A 113 16.13 21.38 -8.89
N ALA A 114 15.07 21.25 -8.08
CA ALA A 114 14.38 19.98 -7.93
C ALA A 114 13.78 19.55 -9.27
N ALA A 115 14.06 18.30 -9.68
CA ALA A 115 13.46 17.74 -10.89
C ALA A 115 11.99 17.40 -10.65
N VAL A 116 11.13 17.75 -11.62
CA VAL A 116 9.73 17.33 -11.59
C VAL A 116 9.64 15.82 -11.78
N LEU A 117 9.00 15.14 -10.87
CA LEU A 117 8.77 13.70 -10.97
C LEU A 117 7.72 13.41 -12.05
N ASP A 118 8.05 12.49 -12.94
CA ASP A 118 7.17 12.01 -13.99
C ASP A 118 7.05 10.49 -13.86
N PRO A 119 5.83 9.94 -13.67
CA PRO A 119 5.62 8.51 -13.49
C PRO A 119 6.11 7.65 -14.66
N GLU A 120 6.21 8.20 -15.87
CA GLU A 120 6.69 7.47 -17.06
C GLU A 120 8.22 7.32 -17.09
N THR A 121 8.94 8.18 -16.39
CA THR A 121 10.41 8.22 -16.38
C THR A 121 11.03 7.83 -15.04
N MET A 122 10.21 7.68 -14.00
CA MET A 122 10.70 7.26 -12.68
C MET A 122 11.32 5.86 -12.73
N THR A 123 12.48 5.72 -12.10
CA THR A 123 13.18 4.44 -11.90
C THR A 123 13.15 3.95 -10.45
N ALA A 124 12.69 4.79 -9.55
CA ALA A 124 12.51 4.52 -8.12
C ALA A 124 11.42 5.42 -7.54
N ALA A 125 10.86 5.04 -6.41
CA ALA A 125 9.93 5.87 -5.66
C ALA A 125 10.63 7.11 -5.07
N TYR A 126 9.88 8.18 -4.88
CA TYR A 126 10.30 9.36 -4.13
C TYR A 126 9.68 9.34 -2.74
N GLU A 127 10.46 9.03 -1.72
CA GLU A 127 9.98 8.81 -0.35
C GLU A 127 10.12 10.03 0.56
N ASP A 128 10.79 11.10 0.08
CA ASP A 128 10.97 12.30 0.86
C ASP A 128 9.72 13.20 0.93
N PRO A 129 9.59 14.06 1.95
CA PRO A 129 8.53 15.08 2.00
C PRO A 129 8.58 16.05 0.81
N GLY A 130 7.41 16.60 0.47
CA GLY A 130 7.30 17.56 -0.62
C GLY A 130 5.93 18.20 -0.72
N ARG A 131 5.66 18.87 -1.84
CA ARG A 131 4.37 19.48 -2.14
C ARG A 131 3.39 18.50 -2.73
N VAL A 132 2.21 18.47 -2.15
CA VAL A 132 1.10 17.65 -2.63
C VAL A 132 0.57 18.20 -3.97
N VAL A 133 0.42 17.30 -4.95
CA VAL A 133 -0.10 17.58 -6.29
C VAL A 133 -1.15 16.55 -6.68
N ALA A 134 -1.93 16.82 -7.72
CA ALA A 134 -2.96 15.90 -8.25
C ALA A 134 -3.91 15.34 -7.18
N SER A 135 -4.17 16.09 -6.10
CA SER A 135 -4.89 15.67 -4.89
C SER A 135 -6.04 16.63 -4.52
N GLY A 136 -6.61 17.32 -5.51
CA GLY A 136 -7.77 18.21 -5.34
C GLY A 136 -7.51 19.33 -4.34
N GLU A 137 -8.33 19.41 -3.30
CA GLU A 137 -8.24 20.44 -2.25
C GLU A 137 -6.93 20.43 -1.44
N TYR A 138 -6.15 19.35 -1.50
CA TYR A 138 -4.88 19.23 -0.79
C TYR A 138 -3.68 19.70 -1.61
N ASN A 139 -3.88 20.08 -2.88
CA ASN A 139 -2.80 20.58 -3.74
C ASN A 139 -2.09 21.79 -3.12
N GLY A 140 -0.77 21.79 -3.20
CA GLY A 140 0.07 22.86 -2.69
C GLY A 140 0.36 22.81 -1.18
N LEU A 141 -0.28 21.92 -0.43
CA LEU A 141 0.07 21.66 0.97
C LEU A 141 1.42 20.95 1.06
N TRP A 142 2.12 21.13 2.16
CA TRP A 142 3.24 20.29 2.52
C TRP A 142 2.71 18.89 2.89
N SER A 143 3.43 17.85 2.55
CA SER A 143 2.93 16.46 2.71
C SER A 143 2.59 16.10 4.16
N SER A 144 3.35 16.58 5.15
CA SER A 144 3.04 16.39 6.57
C SER A 144 1.73 17.08 6.97
N ASP A 145 1.50 18.29 6.50
CA ASP A 145 0.28 19.05 6.81
C ASP A 145 -0.95 18.38 6.17
N ALA A 146 -0.77 17.90 4.93
CA ALA A 146 -1.82 17.16 4.22
C ALA A 146 -2.23 15.88 4.98
N ILE A 147 -1.27 15.13 5.54
CA ILE A 147 -1.55 13.93 6.35
C ILE A 147 -2.45 14.30 7.55
N ASP A 148 -2.12 15.36 8.27
CA ASP A 148 -2.87 15.80 9.44
C ASP A 148 -4.29 16.26 9.08
N ILE A 149 -4.43 17.04 8.02
CA ILE A 149 -5.73 17.52 7.53
C ILE A 149 -6.59 16.36 7.05
N MET A 150 -6.02 15.43 6.28
CA MET A 150 -6.73 14.25 5.78
C MET A 150 -7.17 13.33 6.92
N ALA A 151 -6.30 13.05 7.89
CA ALA A 151 -6.64 12.24 9.05
C ALA A 151 -7.81 12.86 9.84
N GLY A 152 -7.74 14.16 10.14
CA GLY A 152 -8.83 14.86 10.80
C GLY A 152 -10.13 14.89 9.99
N LYS A 153 -10.06 14.92 8.66
CA LYS A 153 -11.24 14.83 7.79
C LYS A 153 -11.84 13.42 7.80
N ALA A 154 -10.99 12.37 7.80
CA ALA A 154 -11.44 10.99 7.91
C ALA A 154 -12.20 10.74 9.20
N GLU A 155 -11.69 11.25 10.32
CA GLU A 155 -12.35 11.16 11.64
C GLU A 155 -13.71 11.86 11.65
N ARG A 156 -13.76 13.13 11.19
CA ARG A 156 -15.03 13.89 11.12
C ARG A 156 -16.08 13.24 10.23
N ARG A 157 -15.66 12.53 9.17
CA ARG A 157 -16.57 11.81 8.26
C ARG A 157 -16.87 10.39 8.71
N ALA A 158 -16.31 9.95 9.85
CA ALA A 158 -16.43 8.59 10.36
C ALA A 158 -16.02 7.49 9.33
N ILE A 159 -15.04 7.80 8.46
CA ILE A 159 -14.49 6.86 7.46
C ILE A 159 -13.11 6.31 7.85
N GLY A 160 -12.56 6.76 8.97
CA GLY A 160 -11.28 6.32 9.50
C GLY A 160 -10.97 6.99 10.83
N GLN A 161 -9.90 6.54 11.44
CA GLN A 161 -9.37 7.12 12.69
C GLN A 161 -7.84 7.15 12.62
N ARG A 162 -7.24 8.14 13.29
CA ARG A 162 -5.81 8.20 13.48
C ARG A 162 -5.37 7.07 14.41
N THR A 163 -4.36 6.33 14.01
CA THR A 163 -3.80 5.24 14.82
C THR A 163 -2.28 5.38 14.87
N VAL A 164 -1.70 5.22 16.04
CA VAL A 164 -0.25 5.17 16.25
C VAL A 164 0.13 3.71 16.51
N GLN A 165 0.95 3.14 15.65
CA GLN A 165 1.48 1.80 15.85
C GLN A 165 2.97 1.88 16.18
N PHE A 166 3.35 1.33 17.31
CA PHE A 166 4.74 1.23 17.73
C PHE A 166 5.35 -0.06 17.17
N ARG A 167 6.39 0.06 16.35
CA ARG A 167 7.22 -1.08 15.97
C ARG A 167 8.29 -1.28 17.04
N LEU A 168 8.01 -2.11 18.02
CA LEU A 168 9.00 -2.55 18.97
C LEU A 168 9.80 -3.69 18.32
N LYS A 169 11.11 -3.49 18.13
CA LYS A 169 12.03 -4.61 17.89
C LYS A 169 12.26 -5.25 19.25
N ASP A 170 11.90 -6.52 19.40
CA ASP A 170 12.28 -7.28 20.57
C ASP A 170 13.82 -7.29 20.65
N TRP A 171 14.34 -6.67 21.69
CA TRP A 171 15.74 -6.82 22.05
C TRP A 171 15.87 -8.20 22.66
N GLY A 172 16.41 -9.14 21.89
CA GLY A 172 16.83 -10.42 22.43
C GLY A 172 17.90 -10.17 23.47
N ILE A 173 17.54 -10.16 24.74
CA ILE A 173 18.52 -10.23 25.82
C ILE A 173 19.04 -11.66 25.78
N SER A 174 20.21 -11.86 25.17
CA SER A 174 20.93 -13.10 25.32
C SER A 174 21.34 -13.21 26.78
N ARG A 175 20.68 -14.08 27.52
CA ARG A 175 21.22 -14.54 28.80
C ARG A 175 22.40 -15.45 28.50
N GLN A 176 23.57 -15.04 28.94
CA GLN A 176 24.70 -15.94 29.12
C GLN A 176 24.35 -17.04 30.13
#